data_adb0b57ea042fe54da59910ac13ab892
#
_entry.id   adb0b57ea042fe54da59910ac13ab892
#
_cell.length_a   1.000
_cell.length_b   1.000
_cell.length_c   1.000
_cell.angle_alpha   90.00
_cell.angle_beta   90.00
_cell.angle_gamma   90.00
#
_symmetry.space_group_name_H-M   'P 1'
#
loop_
_entity.id
_entity.type
_entity.pdbx_description
1 polymer ?
#
loop_
_entity_poly.entity_id
_entity_poly.type
_entity_poly.pdbx_seq_one_letter_code
_entity_poly.pdbx_strand_id
1 'polypeptide(L)'
;LEALAALIRRKYILRDFKSQFRKFEALIDELAKELDKSVIVEFRGDEILINSEEYFSFFNSSIHIFRNIMDHGIETKEERKEKNKSESGLILIKTEKAKNKIILTIKDDGKGIDPLGVKIKVLEKQLKEPKELDKLSDSEILDFIFLPGFSTRDHIDHISGRGVGTDAVRYEIEKMGGTIKVESTIDVETIFTIVLPLIN
;
A
#
# COMPACT_ATOMS: atom_id res chain seq x y z
N LEU A 1 -7.70 -26.59 -30.72
CA LEU A 1 -8.24 -25.22 -30.60
C LEU A 1 -8.05 -24.70 -29.19
N GLU A 2 -8.45 -25.44 -28.12
CA GLU A 2 -8.31 -25.01 -26.71
C GLU A 2 -6.86 -24.77 -26.28
N ALA A 3 -5.94 -25.68 -26.64
CA ALA A 3 -4.51 -25.51 -26.31
C ALA A 3 -3.89 -24.26 -26.96
N LEU A 4 -4.27 -23.95 -28.19
CA LEU A 4 -3.82 -22.76 -28.90
C LEU A 4 -4.41 -21.49 -28.26
N ALA A 5 -5.70 -21.51 -27.91
CA ALA A 5 -6.37 -20.41 -27.21
C ALA A 5 -5.72 -20.14 -25.83
N ALA A 6 -5.42 -21.18 -25.06
CA ALA A 6 -4.72 -21.07 -23.78
C ALA A 6 -3.31 -20.46 -23.94
N LEU A 7 -2.57 -20.87 -24.99
CA LEU A 7 -1.24 -20.32 -25.29
C LEU A 7 -1.30 -18.84 -25.67
N ILE A 8 -2.27 -18.46 -26.50
CA ILE A 8 -2.50 -17.06 -26.93
C ILE A 8 -2.88 -16.23 -25.68
N ARG A 9 -3.83 -16.70 -24.87
CA ARG A 9 -4.25 -16.01 -23.64
C ARG A 9 -3.04 -15.78 -22.72
N ARG A 10 -2.25 -16.83 -22.43
CA ARG A 10 -1.06 -16.73 -21.59
C ARG A 10 -0.04 -15.73 -22.14
N LYS A 11 0.23 -15.74 -23.44
CA LYS A 11 1.26 -14.90 -24.06
C LYS A 11 0.86 -13.44 -24.23
N TYR A 12 -0.42 -13.16 -24.55
CA TYR A 12 -0.85 -11.83 -24.98
C TYR A 12 -1.78 -11.11 -24.00
N ILE A 13 -2.49 -11.84 -23.16
CA ILE A 13 -3.49 -11.28 -22.24
C ILE A 13 -2.98 -11.27 -20.79
N LEU A 14 -2.40 -12.40 -20.34
CA LEU A 14 -2.00 -12.51 -18.94
C LEU A 14 -0.67 -11.77 -18.68
N ARG A 15 -0.60 -11.16 -17.50
CA ARG A 15 0.58 -10.47 -16.98
C ARG A 15 0.86 -10.96 -15.56
N ASP A 16 2.13 -10.96 -15.15
CA ASP A 16 2.48 -11.24 -13.76
C ASP A 16 1.98 -10.11 -12.86
N PHE A 17 1.26 -10.48 -11.81
CA PHE A 17 0.61 -9.55 -10.88
C PHE A 17 1.60 -8.55 -10.26
N LYS A 18 2.72 -9.03 -9.70
CA LYS A 18 3.70 -8.13 -9.08
C LYS A 18 4.40 -7.22 -10.08
N SER A 19 4.54 -7.63 -11.34
CA SER A 19 5.14 -6.80 -12.37
C SER A 19 4.34 -5.53 -12.66
N GLN A 20 3.02 -5.52 -12.34
CA GLN A 20 2.16 -4.35 -12.50
C GLN A 20 2.53 -3.21 -11.54
N PHE A 21 3.26 -3.49 -10.47
CA PHE A 21 3.73 -2.47 -9.53
C PHE A 21 5.00 -1.76 -10.00
N ARG A 22 5.71 -2.30 -11.01
CA ARG A 22 6.90 -1.64 -11.57
C ARG A 22 6.63 -0.25 -12.15
N LYS A 23 5.39 0.00 -12.55
CA LYS A 23 4.97 1.35 -13.00
C LYS A 23 5.14 2.43 -11.92
N PHE A 24 5.20 2.05 -10.64
CA PHE A 24 5.40 2.98 -9.55
C PHE A 24 6.88 3.28 -9.25
N GLU A 25 7.83 2.51 -9.80
CA GLU A 25 9.27 2.77 -9.61
C GLU A 25 9.63 4.20 -10.03
N ALA A 26 9.14 4.66 -11.19
CA ALA A 26 9.40 6.02 -11.65
C ALA A 26 8.83 7.11 -10.71
N LEU A 27 7.62 6.90 -10.17
CA LEU A 27 7.04 7.80 -9.18
C LEU A 27 7.83 7.81 -7.87
N ILE A 28 8.25 6.62 -7.40
CA ILE A 28 9.06 6.49 -6.18
C ILE A 28 10.40 7.21 -6.36
N ASP A 29 11.05 7.06 -7.50
CA ASP A 29 12.30 7.75 -7.83
C ASP A 29 12.15 9.28 -7.90
N GLU A 30 11.03 9.76 -8.45
CA GLU A 30 10.70 11.19 -8.48
C GLU A 30 10.50 11.75 -7.08
N LEU A 31 9.66 11.10 -6.27
CA LEU A 31 9.40 11.50 -4.89
C LEU A 31 10.66 11.39 -4.01
N ALA A 32 11.51 10.39 -4.24
CA ALA A 32 12.76 10.23 -3.53
C ALA A 32 13.70 11.44 -3.75
N LYS A 33 13.80 11.94 -4.98
CA LYS A 33 14.57 13.14 -5.31
C LYS A 33 13.96 14.40 -4.71
N GLU A 34 12.63 14.55 -4.81
CA GLU A 34 11.92 15.73 -4.28
C GLU A 34 12.04 15.83 -2.76
N LEU A 35 12.00 14.69 -2.06
CA LEU A 35 11.99 14.60 -0.59
C LEU A 35 13.37 14.36 0.03
N ASP A 36 14.44 14.38 -0.78
CA ASP A 36 15.83 14.06 -0.37
C ASP A 36 15.95 12.70 0.35
N LYS A 37 15.29 11.69 -0.21
CA LYS A 37 15.30 10.32 0.29
C LYS A 37 16.03 9.39 -0.66
N SER A 38 16.46 8.24 -0.16
CA SER A 38 17.01 7.15 -0.98
C SER A 38 16.20 5.90 -0.71
N VAL A 39 15.78 5.19 -1.77
CA VAL A 39 14.89 4.02 -1.65
C VAL A 39 15.30 2.93 -2.63
N ILE A 40 15.25 1.70 -2.18
CA ILE A 40 15.39 0.50 -2.99
C ILE A 40 14.04 -0.20 -3.03
N VAL A 41 13.56 -0.56 -4.22
CA VAL A 41 12.33 -1.34 -4.39
C VAL A 41 12.68 -2.77 -4.76
N GLU A 42 12.22 -3.74 -3.95
CA GLU A 42 12.43 -5.16 -4.20
C GLU A 42 11.12 -5.88 -4.51
N PHE A 43 11.17 -6.79 -5.49
CA PHE A 43 10.06 -7.65 -5.88
C PHE A 43 10.39 -9.10 -5.55
N ARG A 44 9.59 -9.75 -4.71
CA ARG A 44 9.79 -11.13 -4.28
C ARG A 44 8.52 -11.97 -4.42
N GLY A 45 8.65 -13.28 -4.25
CA GLY A 45 7.53 -14.24 -4.20
C GLY A 45 7.09 -14.76 -5.56
N ASP A 46 5.89 -15.30 -5.61
CA ASP A 46 5.36 -16.07 -6.72
C ASP A 46 5.10 -15.24 -7.98
N GLU A 47 5.30 -15.84 -9.15
CA GLU A 47 4.76 -15.34 -10.41
C GLU A 47 3.29 -15.75 -10.51
N ILE A 48 2.38 -14.77 -10.53
CA ILE A 48 0.94 -14.99 -10.58
C ILE A 48 0.38 -14.33 -11.82
N LEU A 49 0.03 -15.16 -12.81
CA LEU A 49 -0.52 -14.67 -14.06
C LEU A 49 -1.99 -14.30 -13.91
N ILE A 50 -2.33 -13.06 -14.25
CA ILE A 50 -3.65 -12.48 -14.14
C ILE A 50 -4.04 -11.76 -15.44
N ASN A 51 -5.34 -11.57 -15.66
CA ASN A 51 -5.83 -10.52 -16.54
C ASN A 51 -5.74 -9.18 -15.80
N SER A 52 -4.81 -8.29 -16.17
CA SER A 52 -4.58 -7.03 -15.46
C SER A 52 -5.75 -6.06 -15.52
N GLU A 53 -6.66 -6.19 -16.49
CA GLU A 53 -7.86 -5.37 -16.61
C GLU A 53 -8.82 -5.58 -15.43
N GLU A 54 -8.92 -6.82 -14.93
CA GLU A 54 -9.77 -7.16 -13.77
C GLU A 54 -9.31 -6.48 -12.47
N TYR A 55 -8.04 -6.07 -12.39
CA TYR A 55 -7.44 -5.43 -11.22
C TYR A 55 -7.08 -3.96 -11.48
N PHE A 56 -7.51 -3.38 -12.59
CA PHE A 56 -7.08 -2.06 -13.04
C PHE A 56 -7.30 -0.97 -11.97
N SER A 57 -8.50 -0.91 -11.39
CA SER A 57 -8.84 0.10 -10.38
C SER A 57 -8.01 -0.08 -9.10
N PHE A 58 -7.78 -1.33 -8.67
CA PHE A 58 -6.91 -1.65 -7.55
C PHE A 58 -5.46 -1.19 -7.80
N PHE A 59 -4.88 -1.53 -8.97
CA PHE A 59 -3.52 -1.07 -9.27
C PHE A 59 -3.42 0.46 -9.32
N ASN A 60 -4.43 1.15 -9.81
CA ASN A 60 -4.40 2.61 -9.85
C ASN A 60 -4.53 3.22 -8.45
N SER A 61 -5.41 2.71 -7.61
CA SER A 61 -5.54 3.19 -6.23
C SER A 61 -4.30 2.91 -5.39
N SER A 62 -3.54 1.85 -5.71
CA SER A 62 -2.30 1.49 -4.97
C SER A 62 -1.24 2.59 -4.95
N ILE A 63 -1.31 3.59 -5.84
CA ILE A 63 -0.45 4.78 -5.83
C ILE A 63 -0.47 5.48 -4.46
N HIS A 64 -1.60 5.47 -3.76
CA HIS A 64 -1.74 6.13 -2.47
C HIS A 64 -0.94 5.43 -1.36
N ILE A 65 -0.74 4.10 -1.45
CA ILE A 65 0.16 3.39 -0.52
C ILE A 65 1.59 3.86 -0.74
N PHE A 66 2.06 3.90 -1.99
CA PHE A 66 3.44 4.30 -2.28
C PHE A 66 3.70 5.77 -1.95
N ARG A 67 2.75 6.65 -2.21
CA ARG A 67 2.85 8.06 -1.77
C ARG A 67 2.95 8.16 -0.25
N ASN A 68 2.12 7.43 0.50
CA ASN A 68 2.21 7.44 1.97
C ASN A 68 3.54 6.90 2.49
N ILE A 69 4.06 5.83 1.88
CA ILE A 69 5.39 5.31 2.21
C ILE A 69 6.46 6.39 1.97
N MET A 70 6.41 7.06 0.82
CA MET A 70 7.40 8.09 0.49
C MET A 70 7.23 9.36 1.31
N ASP A 71 6.01 9.84 1.48
CA ASP A 71 5.75 11.10 2.20
C ASP A 71 5.97 10.98 3.70
N HIS A 72 5.53 9.86 4.28
CA HIS A 72 5.41 9.69 5.74
C HIS A 72 6.13 8.48 6.31
N GLY A 73 6.41 7.46 5.52
CA GLY A 73 7.06 6.21 5.98
C GLY A 73 8.59 6.36 6.00
N ILE A 74 9.20 6.41 4.84
CA ILE A 74 10.67 6.46 4.72
C ILE A 74 11.19 7.79 5.26
N GLU A 75 12.23 7.74 6.06
CA GLU A 75 12.96 8.89 6.59
C GLU A 75 13.95 9.45 5.56
N THR A 76 14.42 10.69 5.75
CA THR A 76 15.55 11.26 5.02
C THR A 76 16.86 10.51 5.34
N LYS A 77 17.88 10.69 4.53
CA LYS A 77 19.18 10.04 4.74
C LYS A 77 19.78 10.37 6.11
N GLU A 78 19.66 11.63 6.52
CA GLU A 78 20.14 12.14 7.81
C GLU A 78 19.39 11.48 8.97
N GLU A 79 18.05 11.48 8.93
CA GLU A 79 17.21 10.86 9.96
C GLU A 79 17.51 9.35 10.09
N ARG A 80 17.70 8.64 8.95
CA ARG A 80 18.05 7.21 8.95
C ARG A 80 19.40 6.95 9.58
N LYS A 81 20.39 7.80 9.29
CA LYS A 81 21.72 7.73 9.89
C LYS A 81 21.69 7.93 11.41
N GLU A 82 20.93 8.90 11.90
CA GLU A 82 20.73 9.13 13.33
C GLU A 82 20.11 7.92 14.05
N LYS A 83 19.25 7.18 13.34
CA LYS A 83 18.60 5.95 13.83
C LYS A 83 19.43 4.67 13.58
N ASN A 84 20.66 4.77 13.08
CA ASN A 84 21.51 3.64 12.71
C ASN A 84 20.85 2.69 11.68
N LYS A 85 20.01 3.21 10.82
CA LYS A 85 19.42 2.49 9.67
C LYS A 85 20.32 2.62 8.44
N SER A 86 20.10 1.75 7.43
CA SER A 86 20.70 1.91 6.10
C SER A 86 20.33 3.28 5.51
N GLU A 87 21.26 3.94 4.81
CA GLU A 87 21.01 5.22 4.14
C GLU A 87 19.82 5.14 3.16
N SER A 88 19.71 4.00 2.47
CA SER A 88 18.57 3.74 1.60
C SER A 88 17.48 2.97 2.34
N GLY A 89 16.24 3.47 2.29
CA GLY A 89 15.06 2.76 2.73
C GLY A 89 14.73 1.59 1.78
N LEU A 90 14.03 0.60 2.29
CA LEU A 90 13.60 -0.56 1.53
C LEU A 90 12.08 -0.61 1.41
N ILE A 91 11.59 -0.72 0.17
CA ILE A 91 10.20 -1.08 -0.11
C ILE A 91 10.19 -2.49 -0.70
N LEU A 92 9.58 -3.44 0.01
CA LEU A 92 9.42 -4.82 -0.44
C LEU A 92 8.00 -5.05 -0.94
N ILE A 93 7.87 -5.52 -2.18
CA ILE A 93 6.62 -5.96 -2.78
C ILE A 93 6.70 -7.47 -2.95
N LYS A 94 5.91 -8.21 -2.16
CA LYS A 94 5.91 -9.68 -2.16
C LYS A 94 4.54 -10.22 -2.54
N THR A 95 4.51 -11.25 -3.39
CA THR A 95 3.29 -11.94 -3.80
C THR A 95 3.34 -13.42 -3.42
N GLU A 96 2.23 -13.93 -2.93
CA GLU A 96 2.05 -15.35 -2.63
C GLU A 96 0.70 -15.82 -3.20
N LYS A 97 0.71 -16.97 -3.85
CA LYS A 97 -0.50 -17.61 -4.35
C LYS A 97 -1.03 -18.60 -3.33
N ALA A 98 -2.22 -18.36 -2.80
CA ALA A 98 -2.87 -19.22 -1.82
C ALA A 98 -4.21 -19.73 -2.35
N LYS A 99 -4.24 -20.92 -2.95
CA LYS A 99 -5.44 -21.49 -3.62
C LYS A 99 -5.98 -20.51 -4.68
N ASN A 100 -7.19 -19.97 -4.44
CA ASN A 100 -7.86 -19.01 -5.32
C ASN A 100 -7.69 -17.56 -4.87
N LYS A 101 -6.61 -17.26 -4.15
CA LYS A 101 -6.32 -15.92 -3.63
C LYS A 101 -4.89 -15.52 -3.97
N ILE A 102 -4.71 -14.21 -4.10
CA ILE A 102 -3.42 -13.53 -4.16
C ILE A 102 -3.22 -12.87 -2.82
N ILE A 103 -2.09 -13.13 -2.16
CA ILE A 103 -1.66 -12.39 -0.99
C ILE A 103 -0.55 -11.47 -1.45
N LEU A 104 -0.79 -10.17 -1.35
CA LEU A 104 0.18 -9.13 -1.64
C LEU A 104 0.63 -8.51 -0.32
N THR A 105 1.93 -8.49 -0.09
CA THR A 105 2.55 -7.75 1.00
C THR A 105 3.32 -6.57 0.43
N ILE A 106 3.03 -5.36 0.89
CA ILE A 106 3.82 -4.15 0.65
C ILE A 106 4.38 -3.73 1.99
N LYS A 107 5.70 -3.75 2.13
CA LYS A 107 6.39 -3.45 3.38
C LYS A 107 7.43 -2.36 3.14
N ASP A 108 7.53 -1.43 4.06
CA ASP A 108 8.65 -0.50 4.16
C ASP A 108 9.38 -0.63 5.50
N ASP A 109 10.66 -0.25 5.54
CA ASP A 109 11.51 -0.20 6.72
C ASP A 109 11.64 1.22 7.29
N GLY A 110 10.57 2.03 7.09
CA GLY A 110 10.51 3.43 7.53
C GLY A 110 10.30 3.60 9.03
N LYS A 111 9.81 4.78 9.40
CA LYS A 111 9.56 5.14 10.82
C LYS A 111 8.33 4.48 11.44
N GLY A 112 7.58 3.72 10.65
CA GLY A 112 6.33 3.12 11.11
C GLY A 112 5.21 4.14 11.31
N ILE A 113 4.08 3.65 11.81
CA ILE A 113 2.89 4.43 12.14
C ILE A 113 2.67 4.31 13.65
N ASP A 114 2.66 5.46 14.34
CA ASP A 114 2.36 5.51 15.77
C ASP A 114 0.85 5.41 16.02
N PRO A 115 0.36 4.34 16.69
CA PRO A 115 -1.06 4.21 17.02
C PRO A 115 -1.58 5.38 17.88
N LEU A 116 -0.74 5.94 18.76
CA LEU A 116 -1.11 7.11 19.56
C LEU A 116 -1.36 8.33 18.68
N GLY A 117 -0.48 8.59 17.70
CA GLY A 117 -0.67 9.66 16.71
C GLY A 117 -1.95 9.48 15.90
N VAL A 118 -2.27 8.24 15.49
CA VAL A 118 -3.54 7.92 14.82
C VAL A 118 -4.73 8.22 15.74
N LYS A 119 -4.68 7.78 17.01
CA LYS A 119 -5.74 8.01 17.99
C LYS A 119 -6.01 9.50 18.20
N ILE A 120 -4.97 10.32 18.37
CA ILE A 120 -5.09 11.77 18.51
C ILE A 120 -5.81 12.36 17.29
N LYS A 121 -5.40 11.97 16.09
CA LYS A 121 -5.99 12.48 14.85
C LYS A 121 -7.46 12.07 14.67
N VAL A 122 -7.83 10.85 15.10
CA VAL A 122 -9.23 10.40 15.11
C VAL A 122 -10.09 11.28 16.03
N LEU A 123 -9.55 11.67 17.20
CA LEU A 123 -10.22 12.56 18.14
C LEU A 123 -10.35 14.00 17.58
N GLU A 124 -9.28 14.55 17.03
CA GLU A 124 -9.27 15.89 16.41
C GLU A 124 -10.31 16.01 15.30
N LYS A 125 -10.46 14.93 14.52
CA LYS A 125 -11.45 14.86 13.43
C LYS A 125 -12.85 14.44 13.89
N GLN A 126 -13.05 14.20 15.19
CA GLN A 126 -14.32 13.78 15.78
C GLN A 126 -14.92 12.51 15.13
N LEU A 127 -14.06 11.60 14.68
CA LEU A 127 -14.49 10.36 14.01
C LEU A 127 -14.99 9.30 15.02
N LYS A 128 -14.55 9.39 16.27
CA LYS A 128 -14.92 8.48 17.37
C LYS A 128 -14.86 9.18 18.70
N GLU A 129 -15.66 8.70 19.65
CA GLU A 129 -15.62 9.16 21.04
C GLU A 129 -14.39 8.61 21.79
N PRO A 130 -13.79 9.37 22.74
CA PRO A 130 -12.62 8.93 23.50
C PRO A 130 -12.80 7.57 24.18
N LYS A 131 -13.97 7.34 24.80
CA LYS A 131 -14.30 6.09 25.50
C LYS A 131 -14.36 4.86 24.59
N GLU A 132 -14.65 5.04 23.31
CA GLU A 132 -14.64 3.96 22.33
C GLU A 132 -13.21 3.60 21.95
N LEU A 133 -12.37 4.62 21.70
CA LEU A 133 -10.96 4.45 21.33
C LEU A 133 -10.12 3.79 22.44
N ASP A 134 -10.45 4.03 23.72
CA ASP A 134 -9.71 3.45 24.85
C ASP A 134 -9.86 1.93 24.97
N LYS A 135 -10.82 1.34 24.27
CA LYS A 135 -11.09 -0.10 24.25
C LYS A 135 -10.43 -0.83 23.06
N LEU A 136 -9.91 -0.06 22.11
CA LEU A 136 -9.36 -0.62 20.89
C LEU A 136 -7.87 -0.98 21.08
N SER A 137 -7.48 -2.07 20.46
CA SER A 137 -6.08 -2.47 20.30
C SER A 137 -5.36 -1.55 19.30
N ASP A 138 -4.03 -1.52 19.34
CA ASP A 138 -3.22 -0.75 18.41
C ASP A 138 -3.52 -1.11 16.96
N SER A 139 -3.76 -2.39 16.66
CA SER A 139 -4.14 -2.83 15.31
C SER A 139 -5.47 -2.25 14.86
N GLU A 140 -6.47 -2.17 15.76
CA GLU A 140 -7.76 -1.56 15.46
C GLU A 140 -7.65 -0.03 15.32
N ILE A 141 -6.75 0.59 16.08
CA ILE A 141 -6.43 2.02 15.93
C ILE A 141 -5.76 2.28 14.58
N LEU A 142 -4.80 1.47 14.17
CA LEU A 142 -4.14 1.62 12.86
C LEU A 142 -5.13 1.51 11.70
N ASP A 143 -6.20 0.75 11.85
CA ASP A 143 -7.23 0.56 10.81
C ASP A 143 -7.96 1.87 10.43
N PHE A 144 -7.92 2.88 11.31
CA PHE A 144 -8.49 4.21 11.03
C PHE A 144 -7.79 4.95 9.89
N ILE A 145 -6.54 4.60 9.53
CA ILE A 145 -5.87 5.22 8.38
C ILE A 145 -6.62 5.02 7.06
N PHE A 146 -7.50 4.01 7.00
CA PHE A 146 -8.33 3.71 5.84
C PHE A 146 -9.70 4.37 5.88
N LEU A 147 -10.01 5.18 6.89
CA LEU A 147 -11.28 5.90 6.92
C LEU A 147 -11.29 7.08 5.95
N PRO A 148 -12.44 7.33 5.28
CA PRO A 148 -12.60 8.50 4.46
C PRO A 148 -12.27 9.79 5.22
N GLY A 149 -11.46 10.65 4.62
CA GLY A 149 -11.07 11.92 5.24
C GLY A 149 -10.04 11.81 6.37
N PHE A 150 -9.50 10.62 6.68
CA PHE A 150 -8.44 10.49 7.66
C PHE A 150 -7.12 11.09 7.17
N SER A 151 -6.77 10.94 5.90
CA SER A 151 -5.59 11.55 5.31
C SER A 151 -5.74 13.07 5.27
N THR A 152 -4.73 13.81 5.72
CA THR A 152 -4.78 15.26 6.00
C THR A 152 -4.23 16.15 4.90
N ARG A 153 -3.88 15.63 3.73
CA ARG A 153 -3.46 16.52 2.65
C ARG A 153 -4.67 16.97 1.84
N ASP A 154 -4.92 18.30 1.89
CA ASP A 154 -5.79 19.06 1.01
C ASP A 154 -5.25 19.13 -0.44
N HIS A 155 -4.56 18.09 -0.90
CA HIS A 155 -4.25 17.95 -2.32
C HIS A 155 -5.47 17.34 -2.99
N ILE A 156 -6.35 18.22 -3.44
CA ILE A 156 -7.29 17.93 -4.50
C ILE A 156 -6.43 17.59 -5.73
N ASP A 157 -6.09 16.31 -5.88
CA ASP A 157 -5.53 15.85 -7.15
C ASP A 157 -6.60 16.07 -8.21
N HIS A 158 -6.32 16.98 -9.15
CA HIS A 158 -7.18 17.36 -10.27
C HIS A 158 -7.61 16.17 -11.17
N ILE A 159 -7.14 14.95 -10.87
CA ILE A 159 -7.45 13.73 -11.63
C ILE A 159 -8.71 13.01 -11.13
N SER A 160 -9.14 13.18 -9.85
CA SER A 160 -10.31 12.46 -9.32
C SER A 160 -11.35 13.32 -8.60
N GLY A 161 -11.10 14.60 -8.36
CA GLY A 161 -12.07 15.54 -7.76
C GLY A 161 -12.54 15.20 -6.33
N ARG A 162 -11.96 14.20 -5.68
CA ARG A 162 -12.18 13.81 -4.28
C ARG A 162 -10.82 13.69 -3.62
N GLY A 163 -10.69 14.15 -2.39
CA GLY A 163 -9.50 13.92 -1.56
C GLY A 163 -9.29 12.42 -1.35
N VAL A 164 -8.55 11.78 -2.27
CA VAL A 164 -8.41 10.33 -2.35
C VAL A 164 -7.15 9.94 -1.59
N GLY A 165 -7.30 9.08 -0.60
CA GLY A 165 -6.21 8.56 0.22
C GLY A 165 -6.20 7.03 0.23
N THR A 166 -5.73 6.44 1.33
CA THR A 166 -5.76 4.99 1.55
C THR A 166 -7.16 4.39 1.65
N ASP A 167 -8.19 5.20 1.90
CA ASP A 167 -9.60 4.84 1.83
C ASP A 167 -10.00 4.33 0.43
N ALA A 168 -9.51 4.95 -0.63
CA ALA A 168 -9.76 4.49 -1.99
C ALA A 168 -9.16 3.11 -2.26
N VAL A 169 -7.99 2.82 -1.70
CA VAL A 169 -7.36 1.50 -1.83
C VAL A 169 -8.23 0.45 -1.18
N ARG A 170 -8.69 0.69 0.06
CA ARG A 170 -9.60 -0.22 0.78
C ARG A 170 -10.89 -0.44 0.00
N TYR A 171 -11.50 0.64 -0.51
CA TYR A 171 -12.72 0.56 -1.30
C TYR A 171 -12.58 -0.35 -2.53
N GLU A 172 -11.52 -0.19 -3.32
CA GLU A 172 -11.32 -1.02 -4.52
C GLU A 172 -11.01 -2.49 -4.15
N ILE A 173 -10.30 -2.74 -3.05
CA ILE A 173 -10.04 -4.09 -2.54
C ILE A 173 -11.34 -4.76 -2.08
N GLU A 174 -12.15 -4.09 -1.28
CA GLU A 174 -13.44 -4.62 -0.76
C GLU A 174 -14.45 -4.85 -1.89
N LYS A 175 -14.50 -3.97 -2.87
CA LYS A 175 -15.33 -4.12 -4.07
C LYS A 175 -14.99 -5.38 -4.87
N MET A 176 -13.74 -5.83 -4.83
CA MET A 176 -13.27 -7.08 -5.42
C MET A 176 -13.51 -8.30 -4.52
N GLY A 177 -14.07 -8.11 -3.32
CA GLY A 177 -14.21 -9.18 -2.32
C GLY A 177 -12.90 -9.53 -1.59
N GLY A 178 -11.93 -8.62 -1.61
CA GLY A 178 -10.66 -8.73 -0.91
C GLY A 178 -10.67 -8.09 0.47
N THR A 179 -9.52 -8.11 1.13
CA THR A 179 -9.28 -7.46 2.42
C THR A 179 -7.92 -6.81 2.47
N ILE A 180 -7.78 -5.73 3.24
CA ILE A 180 -6.52 -5.09 3.55
C ILE A 180 -6.35 -4.98 5.06
N LYS A 181 -5.13 -5.21 5.55
CA LYS A 181 -4.71 -4.96 6.93
C LYS A 181 -3.41 -4.17 6.92
N VAL A 182 -3.20 -3.41 7.99
CA VAL A 182 -1.95 -2.72 8.27
C VAL A 182 -1.41 -3.17 9.62
N GLU A 183 -0.12 -3.45 9.66
CA GLU A 183 0.65 -3.69 10.87
C GLU A 183 1.85 -2.76 10.85
N SER A 184 2.22 -2.23 11.99
CA SER A 184 3.36 -1.32 12.06
C SER A 184 4.07 -1.39 13.40
N THR A 185 5.38 -1.21 13.34
CA THR A 185 6.25 -1.07 14.50
C THR A 185 7.04 0.22 14.36
N ILE A 186 6.93 1.10 15.36
CA ILE A 186 7.59 2.41 15.35
C ILE A 186 9.10 2.23 15.14
N ASP A 187 9.66 3.04 14.25
CA ASP A 187 11.06 3.06 13.84
C ASP A 187 11.59 1.77 13.20
N VAL A 188 10.72 0.82 12.89
CA VAL A 188 11.10 -0.48 12.31
C VAL A 188 10.47 -0.68 10.93
N GLU A 189 9.14 -0.69 10.83
CA GLU A 189 8.47 -1.07 9.59
C GLU A 189 6.98 -0.73 9.55
N THR A 190 6.43 -0.63 8.33
CA THR A 190 4.99 -0.71 8.07
C THR A 190 4.72 -1.83 7.07
N ILE A 191 3.71 -2.64 7.32
CA ILE A 191 3.32 -3.78 6.49
C ILE A 191 1.85 -3.66 6.12
N PHE A 192 1.57 -3.55 4.82
CA PHE A 192 0.23 -3.71 4.26
C PHE A 192 0.08 -5.13 3.74
N THR A 193 -0.86 -5.88 4.28
CA THR A 193 -1.23 -7.22 3.80
C THR A 193 -2.58 -7.14 3.10
N ILE A 194 -2.59 -7.41 1.81
CA ILE A 194 -3.75 -7.34 0.92
C ILE A 194 -4.05 -8.75 0.41
N VAL A 195 -5.29 -9.18 0.59
CA VAL A 195 -5.78 -10.46 0.07
C VAL A 195 -6.84 -10.20 -0.98
N LEU A 196 -6.59 -10.65 -2.20
CA LEU A 196 -7.50 -10.51 -3.33
C LEU A 196 -7.94 -11.88 -3.86
N PRO A 197 -9.16 -12.02 -4.40
CA PRO A 197 -9.52 -13.22 -5.14
C PRO A 197 -8.64 -13.33 -6.40
N LEU A 198 -8.24 -14.55 -6.76
CA LEU A 198 -7.62 -14.83 -8.06
C LEU A 198 -8.75 -14.99 -9.08
N ILE A 199 -8.95 -13.96 -9.90
CA ILE A 199 -9.93 -13.94 -11.00
C ILE A 199 -9.30 -14.60 -12.21
N ASN A 200 -9.93 -15.69 -12.72
CA ASN A 200 -9.43 -16.53 -13.82
C ASN A 200 -9.96 -16.09 -15.18
#